data_b733b6abe0685af2f864674c963af6a2
#
_entry.id   b733b6abe0685af2f864674c963af6a2
#
_cell.length_a   1.000
_cell.length_b   1.000
_cell.length_c   1.000
_cell.angle_alpha   90.00
_cell.angle_beta   90.00
_cell.angle_gamma   90.00
#
_symmetry.space_group_name_H-M   'P 1'
#
loop_
_entity.id
_entity.type
_entity.pdbx_description
1 polymer ?
#
loop_
_entity_poly.entity_id
_entity_poly.type
_entity_poly.pdbx_seq_one_letter_code
_entity_poly.pdbx_strand_id
1 'polypeptide(L)'
;MEAYIKSLETELSLIKNGFKEEERRALVDYKSNNHEYIKKLAFLAYKSDIYQVRMYGVFLFGFLSEQKDILVFMRDEVSKDDNWRVQEVLAKAFDEFCKK
;
A
#
# COMPACT_ATOMS: atom_id res chain seq x y z
N MET A 1 9.22 -3.01 -12.81
CA MET A 1 8.15 -2.70 -11.84
C MET A 1 6.76 -3.00 -12.34
N GLU A 2 6.44 -2.62 -13.56
CA GLU A 2 5.09 -2.85 -14.09
C GLU A 2 4.73 -4.31 -14.20
N ALA A 3 5.68 -5.17 -14.58
CA ALA A 3 5.45 -6.61 -14.64
C ALA A 3 5.14 -7.17 -13.25
N TYR A 4 5.80 -6.65 -12.23
CA TYR A 4 5.54 -7.05 -10.85
C TYR A 4 4.14 -6.62 -10.39
N ILE A 5 3.73 -5.41 -10.76
CA ILE A 5 2.37 -4.94 -10.44
C ILE A 5 1.33 -5.84 -11.11
N LYS A 6 1.53 -6.23 -12.36
CA LYS A 6 0.61 -7.16 -13.04
C LYS A 6 0.53 -8.52 -12.34
N SER A 7 1.67 -9.00 -11.86
CA SER A 7 1.72 -10.22 -11.07
C SER A 7 0.91 -10.08 -9.78
N LEU A 8 1.06 -8.95 -9.08
CA LEU A 8 0.28 -8.67 -7.88
C LEU A 8 -1.22 -8.59 -8.19
N GLU A 9 -1.58 -7.96 -9.30
CA GLU A 9 -2.99 -7.87 -9.71
C GLU A 9 -3.59 -9.26 -9.91
N THR A 10 -2.86 -10.15 -10.57
CA THR A 10 -3.33 -11.51 -10.81
C THR A 10 -3.48 -12.29 -9.49
N GLU A 11 -2.49 -12.19 -8.61
CA GLU A 11 -2.47 -12.98 -7.38
C GLU A 11 -3.40 -12.42 -6.31
N LEU A 12 -3.35 -11.12 -6.08
CA LEU A 12 -4.11 -10.50 -4.98
C LEU A 12 -5.59 -10.36 -5.30
N SER A 13 -5.97 -10.24 -6.58
CA SER A 13 -7.38 -10.11 -6.96
C SER A 13 -8.20 -11.33 -6.57
N LEU A 14 -7.55 -12.47 -6.34
CA LEU A 14 -8.21 -13.70 -5.92
C LEU A 14 -8.58 -13.69 -4.44
N ILE A 15 -8.01 -12.76 -3.67
CA ILE A 15 -8.22 -12.68 -2.23
C ILE A 15 -9.39 -11.74 -1.96
N LYS A 16 -10.50 -12.29 -1.44
CA LYS A 16 -11.74 -11.52 -1.25
C LYS A 16 -11.97 -11.07 0.19
N ASN A 17 -11.17 -11.56 1.14
CA ASN A 17 -11.37 -11.27 2.57
C ASN A 17 -10.11 -10.77 3.23
N GLY A 18 -10.26 -9.78 4.12
CA GLY A 18 -9.18 -9.28 4.96
C GLY A 18 -8.07 -8.57 4.20
N PHE A 19 -6.94 -8.41 4.87
CA PHE A 19 -5.79 -7.70 4.29
C PHE A 19 -4.44 -8.33 4.69
N LYS A 20 -4.45 -9.49 5.33
CA LYS A 20 -3.22 -10.10 5.86
C LYS A 20 -2.20 -10.43 4.77
N GLU A 21 -2.66 -10.92 3.63
CA GLU A 21 -1.74 -11.27 2.54
C GLU A 21 -1.11 -10.04 1.91
N GLU A 22 -1.90 -8.98 1.72
CA GLU A 22 -1.40 -7.72 1.21
C GLU A 22 -0.36 -7.11 2.15
N GLU A 23 -0.63 -7.17 3.44
CA GLU A 23 0.30 -6.69 4.47
C GLU A 23 1.59 -7.50 4.47
N ARG A 24 1.48 -8.83 4.40
CA ARG A 24 2.64 -9.72 4.39
C ARG A 24 3.54 -9.46 3.18
N ARG A 25 2.93 -9.34 2.00
CA ARG A 25 3.67 -9.08 0.76
C ARG A 25 4.37 -7.71 0.82
N ALA A 26 3.67 -6.70 1.33
CA ALA A 26 4.25 -5.38 1.48
C ALA A 26 5.44 -5.38 2.43
N LEU A 27 5.33 -6.08 3.55
CA LEU A 27 6.42 -6.15 4.53
C LEU A 27 7.65 -6.87 3.96
N VAL A 28 7.45 -7.98 3.25
CA VAL A 28 8.55 -8.72 2.62
C VAL A 28 9.25 -7.82 1.60
N ASP A 29 8.49 -7.13 0.76
CA ASP A 29 9.07 -6.27 -0.27
C ASP A 29 9.79 -5.07 0.35
N TYR A 30 9.22 -4.48 1.40
CA TYR A 30 9.83 -3.37 2.10
C TYR A 30 11.21 -3.76 2.68
N LYS A 31 11.29 -4.94 3.29
CA LYS A 31 12.55 -5.42 3.90
C LYS A 31 13.59 -5.82 2.87
N SER A 32 13.17 -6.14 1.65
CA SER A 32 14.06 -6.68 0.61
C SER A 32 14.59 -5.63 -0.35
N ASN A 33 14.16 -4.37 -0.22
CA ASN A 33 14.48 -3.33 -1.19
C ASN A 33 14.80 -2.01 -0.48
N ASN A 34 15.47 -1.09 -1.20
CA ASN A 34 15.75 0.23 -0.64
C ASN A 34 14.48 1.09 -0.65
N HIS A 35 14.48 2.15 0.17
CA HIS A 35 13.31 3.00 0.36
C HIS A 35 12.89 3.74 -0.91
N GLU A 36 13.84 4.14 -1.75
CA GLU A 36 13.52 4.83 -3.00
C GLU A 36 12.75 3.92 -3.95
N TYR A 37 13.19 2.67 -4.07
CA TYR A 37 12.49 1.67 -4.88
C TYR A 37 11.08 1.42 -4.34
N ILE A 38 10.97 1.25 -3.03
CA ILE A 38 9.68 0.99 -2.38
C ILE A 38 8.72 2.17 -2.58
N LYS A 39 9.22 3.39 -2.52
CA LYS A 39 8.40 4.58 -2.76
C LYS A 39 7.79 4.56 -4.16
N LYS A 40 8.61 4.27 -5.17
CA LYS A 40 8.14 4.18 -6.56
C LYS A 40 7.13 3.04 -6.72
N LEU A 41 7.42 1.91 -6.11
CA LEU A 41 6.53 0.74 -6.16
C LEU A 41 5.18 1.05 -5.51
N ALA A 42 5.19 1.74 -4.38
CA ALA A 42 3.97 2.11 -3.66
C ALA A 42 3.05 3.01 -4.51
N PHE A 43 3.63 4.04 -5.14
CA PHE A 43 2.85 4.93 -5.99
C PHE A 43 2.30 4.19 -7.20
N LEU A 44 3.09 3.32 -7.80
CA LEU A 44 2.65 2.54 -8.96
C LEU A 44 1.54 1.57 -8.58
N ALA A 45 1.68 0.89 -7.45
CA ALA A 45 0.66 -0.03 -6.94
C ALA A 45 -0.65 0.70 -6.65
N TYR A 46 -0.57 1.91 -6.12
CA TYR A 46 -1.77 2.67 -5.78
C TYR A 46 -2.56 3.13 -7.01
N LYS A 47 -1.95 3.12 -8.19
CA LYS A 47 -2.65 3.44 -9.44
C LYS A 47 -3.47 2.28 -9.98
N SER A 48 -3.37 1.10 -9.38
CA SER A 48 -4.07 -0.09 -9.87
C SER A 48 -5.59 0.03 -9.70
N ASP A 49 -6.35 -0.50 -10.65
CA ASP A 49 -7.80 -0.63 -10.54
C ASP A 49 -8.20 -1.74 -9.57
N ILE A 50 -7.26 -2.63 -9.26
CA ILE A 50 -7.50 -3.75 -8.33
C ILE A 50 -7.29 -3.23 -6.91
N TYR A 51 -8.38 -3.21 -6.11
CA TYR A 51 -8.30 -2.60 -4.79
C TYR A 51 -7.31 -3.31 -3.87
N GLN A 52 -7.14 -4.62 -4.02
CA GLN A 52 -6.16 -5.37 -3.22
C GLN A 52 -4.74 -4.88 -3.48
N VAL A 53 -4.43 -4.51 -4.72
CA VAL A 53 -3.12 -3.96 -5.06
C VAL A 53 -2.97 -2.56 -4.46
N ARG A 54 -4.04 -1.76 -4.46
CA ARG A 54 -4.02 -0.46 -3.79
C ARG A 54 -3.80 -0.62 -2.28
N MET A 55 -4.44 -1.62 -1.66
CA MET A 55 -4.22 -1.94 -0.24
C MET A 55 -2.74 -2.23 0.04
N TYR A 56 -2.13 -3.07 -0.81
CA TYR A 56 -0.70 -3.37 -0.75
C TYR A 56 0.13 -2.08 -0.81
N GLY A 57 -0.20 -1.20 -1.76
CA GLY A 57 0.47 0.09 -1.91
C GLY A 57 0.36 0.96 -0.67
N VAL A 58 -0.81 0.97 -0.03
CA VAL A 58 -1.03 1.76 1.20
C VAL A 58 -0.20 1.21 2.36
N PHE A 59 -0.04 -0.11 2.46
CA PHE A 59 0.86 -0.67 3.47
C PHE A 59 2.30 -0.20 3.22
N LEU A 60 2.75 -0.17 1.97
CA LEU A 60 4.08 0.36 1.66
C LEU A 60 4.20 1.83 2.06
N PHE A 61 3.18 2.64 1.77
CA PHE A 61 3.16 4.04 2.23
C PHE A 61 3.29 4.12 3.75
N GLY A 62 2.59 3.25 4.46
CA GLY A 62 2.64 3.23 5.92
C GLY A 62 4.04 3.00 6.46
N PHE A 63 4.81 2.11 5.82
CA PHE A 63 6.20 1.87 6.21
C PHE A 63 7.11 3.06 5.92
N LEU A 64 6.70 3.95 5.02
CA LEU A 64 7.46 5.16 4.65
C LEU A 64 6.85 6.43 5.23
N SER A 65 5.97 6.31 6.22
CA SER A 65 5.18 7.44 6.74
C SER A 65 6.00 8.53 7.41
N GLU A 66 7.27 8.27 7.74
CA GLU A 66 8.19 9.29 8.24
C GLU A 66 8.58 10.30 7.16
N GLN A 67 8.36 9.97 5.87
CA GLN A 67 8.55 10.89 4.76
C GLN A 67 7.31 11.76 4.62
N LYS A 68 7.49 13.06 4.74
CA LYS A 68 6.38 14.03 4.81
C LYS A 68 5.49 14.00 3.56
N ASP A 69 6.09 13.87 2.38
CA ASP A 69 5.33 13.83 1.13
C ASP A 69 4.44 12.58 1.04
N ILE A 70 4.88 11.47 1.59
CA ILE A 70 4.08 10.25 1.67
C ILE A 70 2.89 10.47 2.59
N LEU A 71 3.13 11.05 3.75
CA LEU A 71 2.08 11.33 4.73
C LEU A 71 1.02 12.26 4.15
N VAL A 72 1.46 13.30 3.43
CA VAL A 72 0.55 14.25 2.76
C VAL A 72 -0.28 13.52 1.69
N PHE A 73 0.34 12.66 0.90
CA PHE A 73 -0.36 11.90 -0.12
C PHE A 73 -1.43 10.99 0.48
N MET A 74 -1.10 10.31 1.57
CA MET A 74 -2.05 9.46 2.28
C MET A 74 -3.25 10.26 2.77
N ARG A 75 -2.99 11.41 3.38
CA ARG A 75 -4.04 12.28 3.91
C ARG A 75 -4.92 12.86 2.80
N ASP A 76 -4.32 13.32 1.70
CA ASP A 76 -5.03 14.10 0.69
C ASP A 76 -5.61 13.25 -0.44
N GLU A 77 -4.96 12.13 -0.78
CA GLU A 77 -5.38 11.31 -1.92
C GLU A 77 -5.95 9.95 -1.50
N VAL A 78 -5.24 9.21 -0.68
CA VAL A 78 -5.69 7.88 -0.27
C VAL A 78 -6.97 7.97 0.55
N SER A 79 -7.11 9.03 1.35
CA SER A 79 -8.32 9.26 2.16
C SER A 79 -9.59 9.41 1.32
N LYS A 80 -9.43 9.68 0.02
CA LYS A 80 -10.55 9.84 -0.92
C LYS A 80 -10.86 8.57 -1.71
N ASP A 81 -10.13 7.49 -1.46
CA ASP A 81 -10.37 6.23 -2.17
C ASP A 81 -11.80 5.76 -1.88
N ASP A 82 -12.51 5.35 -2.92
CA ASP A 82 -13.92 4.95 -2.81
C ASP A 82 -14.11 3.53 -2.27
N ASN A 83 -13.02 2.77 -2.13
CA ASN A 83 -13.11 1.40 -1.62
C ASN A 83 -12.90 1.39 -0.10
N TRP A 84 -13.89 0.87 0.64
CA TRP A 84 -13.86 0.89 2.10
C TRP A 84 -12.70 0.06 2.68
N ARG A 85 -12.25 -0.98 1.96
CA ARG A 85 -11.12 -1.80 2.43
C ARG A 85 -9.81 -1.02 2.34
N VAL A 86 -9.66 -0.20 1.31
CA VAL A 86 -8.50 0.69 1.20
C VAL A 86 -8.52 1.70 2.34
N GLN A 87 -9.70 2.23 2.70
CA GLN A 87 -9.84 3.14 3.83
C GLN A 87 -9.48 2.46 5.15
N GLU A 88 -9.86 1.19 5.32
CA GLU A 88 -9.52 0.42 6.51
C GLU A 88 -8.00 0.27 6.64
N VAL A 89 -7.32 -0.06 5.54
CA VAL A 89 -5.86 -0.17 5.53
C VAL A 89 -5.21 1.18 5.81
N LEU A 90 -5.76 2.25 5.26
CA LEU A 90 -5.26 3.61 5.53
C LEU A 90 -5.31 3.93 7.03
N ALA A 91 -6.44 3.63 7.67
CA ALA A 91 -6.60 3.85 9.10
C ALA A 91 -5.56 3.06 9.90
N LYS A 92 -5.32 1.81 9.50
CA LYS A 92 -4.30 0.96 10.14
C LYS A 92 -2.90 1.54 9.95
N ALA A 93 -2.60 2.06 8.77
CA ALA A 93 -1.30 2.66 8.47
C ALA A 93 -1.05 3.91 9.33
N PHE A 94 -2.06 4.76 9.49
CA PHE A 94 -1.96 5.93 10.37
C PHE A 94 -1.81 5.53 11.83
N ASP A 95 -2.48 4.48 12.26
CA ASP A 95 -2.37 3.97 13.62
C ASP A 95 -0.94 3.52 13.91
N GLU A 96 -0.32 2.81 12.97
CA GLU A 96 1.08 2.41 13.09
C GLU A 96 2.02 3.61 13.16
N PHE A 97 1.74 4.65 12.38
CA PHE A 97 2.51 5.89 12.42
C PHE A 97 2.42 6.55 13.79
N CYS A 98 1.24 6.60 14.37
CA CYS A 98 1.03 7.23 15.68
C CYS A 98 1.74 6.49 16.82
N LYS A 99 2.05 5.21 16.65
CA LYS A 99 2.78 4.43 17.65
C LYS A 99 4.29 4.68 17.65
N LYS A 100 4.79 5.32 16.62
CA LYS A 100 6.21 5.66 16.52
C LYS A 100 6.50 6.97 17.21
#